data_d5752701529ff20ba118ca5d04203cc8
#
_entry.id   d5752701529ff20ba118ca5d04203cc8
#
_cell.length_a   1.000
_cell.length_b   1.000
_cell.length_c   1.000
_cell.angle_alpha   90.00
_cell.angle_beta   90.00
_cell.angle_gamma   90.00
#
_symmetry.space_group_name_H-M   'P 1'
#
loop_
_entity.id
_entity.type
_entity.pdbx_description
1 polymer ?
#
loop_
_entity_poly.entity_id
_entity_poly.type
_entity_poly.pdbx_seq_one_letter_code
_entity_poly.pdbx_strand_id
1 'polypeptide(L)'
;MAQASSIEWTEATWNPVTGCTKISPGCKFCYAERMAKRLQAMGQERYRNAFKLTLQPDALEAPLHWRSPRVIFVNSMSDLFHKDVPLDFIKRCFGVMEKASQHTFQVLTKRPERVAEHWSELPWPSNVWMGTSIESAEYLSRAIALRTVPARVRFLSVEPLIGPIPRLPLKGIHWVIVGGESGPGARPMNPDWVRSLRDQCVGKGVAFFFKQWGGTNKKRTGRALDGRTWDEMP
;
A
#
# COMPACT_ATOMS: atom_id res chain seq x y z
N MET A 1 -16.47 -8.83 -11.35
CA MET A 1 -15.89 -7.66 -12.04
C MET A 1 -14.78 -7.09 -11.18
N ALA A 2 -13.65 -6.70 -11.77
CA ALA A 2 -12.59 -6.01 -11.04
C ALA A 2 -13.14 -4.71 -10.46
N GLN A 3 -12.86 -4.43 -9.20
CA GLN A 3 -13.28 -3.21 -8.56
C GLN A 3 -12.35 -2.08 -9.04
N ALA A 4 -12.84 -1.20 -9.93
CA ALA A 4 -12.07 -0.06 -10.43
C ALA A 4 -11.59 0.80 -9.25
N SER A 5 -10.32 1.21 -9.31
CA SER A 5 -9.69 2.02 -8.26
C SER A 5 -9.67 3.50 -8.65
N SER A 6 -9.88 4.36 -7.65
CA SER A 6 -9.59 5.80 -7.76
C SER A 6 -8.25 6.17 -7.14
N ILE A 7 -7.43 5.17 -6.81
CA ILE A 7 -6.08 5.36 -6.28
C ILE A 7 -5.16 5.61 -7.47
N GLU A 8 -4.39 6.66 -7.41
CA GLU A 8 -3.67 7.26 -8.54
C GLU A 8 -2.57 6.35 -9.14
N TRP A 9 -2.07 5.37 -8.38
CA TRP A 9 -0.98 4.48 -8.78
C TRP A 9 -1.40 3.02 -9.02
N THR A 10 -2.72 2.74 -9.10
CA THR A 10 -3.25 1.40 -9.36
C THR A 10 -4.59 1.45 -10.11
N GLU A 11 -4.90 0.43 -10.88
CA GLU A 11 -6.11 0.37 -11.70
C GLU A 11 -7.27 -0.35 -11.01
N ALA A 12 -6.93 -1.31 -10.14
CA ALA A 12 -7.92 -2.13 -9.44
C ALA A 12 -7.51 -2.42 -8.01
N THR A 13 -8.45 -2.87 -7.20
CA THR A 13 -8.17 -3.39 -5.85
C THR A 13 -8.69 -4.81 -5.70
N TRP A 14 -7.94 -5.61 -4.94
CA TRP A 14 -8.32 -6.96 -4.56
C TRP A 14 -8.14 -7.11 -3.04
N ASN A 15 -9.24 -7.47 -2.36
CA ASN A 15 -9.30 -7.52 -0.91
C ASN A 15 -9.69 -8.94 -0.43
N PRO A 16 -8.78 -9.92 -0.43
CA PRO A 16 -9.02 -11.24 0.16
C PRO A 16 -9.10 -11.20 1.70
N VAL A 17 -8.67 -10.10 2.30
CA VAL A 17 -8.84 -9.79 3.73
C VAL A 17 -9.45 -8.41 3.87
N THR A 18 -10.31 -8.20 4.86
CA THR A 18 -10.86 -6.89 5.25
C THR A 18 -10.61 -6.66 6.75
N GLY A 19 -10.54 -5.38 7.15
CA GLY A 19 -10.27 -5.02 8.54
C GLY A 19 -8.79 -5.14 8.93
N CYS A 20 -8.43 -4.44 10.00
CA CYS A 20 -7.04 -4.32 10.45
C CYS A 20 -6.96 -3.81 11.89
N THR A 21 -5.77 -3.85 12.52
CA THR A 21 -5.46 -3.19 13.77
C THR A 21 -4.42 -2.09 13.57
N LYS A 22 -4.58 -0.97 14.29
CA LYS A 22 -3.66 0.17 14.23
C LYS A 22 -2.34 -0.18 14.92
N ILE A 23 -1.23 0.16 14.28
CA ILE A 23 0.13 -0.12 14.80
C ILE A 23 1.08 1.07 14.74
N SER A 24 0.65 2.20 14.18
CA SER A 24 1.48 3.40 14.04
C SER A 24 0.61 4.66 14.03
N PRO A 25 1.19 5.85 14.25
CA PRO A 25 0.48 7.12 14.14
C PRO A 25 -0.16 7.36 12.76
N GLY A 26 0.38 6.78 11.69
CA GLY A 26 -0.22 6.82 10.36
C GLY A 26 -1.55 6.06 10.25
N CYS A 27 -1.89 5.23 11.23
CA CYS A 27 -3.18 4.55 11.30
C CYS A 27 -4.27 5.37 12.03
N LYS A 28 -3.95 6.56 12.59
CA LYS A 28 -4.88 7.35 13.43
C LYS A 28 -6.17 7.67 12.68
N PHE A 29 -6.07 8.20 11.46
CA PHE A 29 -7.20 8.61 10.62
C PHE A 29 -7.37 7.68 9.40
N CYS A 30 -7.34 6.36 9.65
CA CYS A 30 -7.37 5.35 8.61
C CYS A 30 -8.62 5.47 7.72
N TYR A 31 -8.41 5.65 6.41
CA TYR A 31 -9.51 5.71 5.45
C TYR A 31 -10.28 4.39 5.35
N ALA A 32 -9.56 3.26 5.46
CA ALA A 32 -10.15 1.93 5.35
C ALA A 32 -11.10 1.64 6.53
N GLU A 33 -10.75 2.09 7.74
CA GLU A 33 -11.66 1.98 8.89
C GLU A 33 -12.95 2.78 8.68
N ARG A 34 -12.83 4.03 8.21
CA ARG A 34 -14.01 4.87 7.93
C ARG A 34 -14.88 4.28 6.83
N MET A 35 -14.24 3.79 5.77
CA MET A 35 -14.94 3.15 4.65
C MET A 35 -15.62 1.85 5.11
N ALA A 36 -14.96 1.01 5.90
CA ALA A 36 -15.52 -0.23 6.41
C ALA A 36 -16.77 0.01 7.27
N LYS A 37 -16.73 1.02 8.16
CA LYS A 37 -17.91 1.43 8.95
C LYS A 37 -19.05 1.93 8.07
N ARG A 38 -18.75 2.70 7.02
CA ARG A 38 -19.77 3.16 6.06
C ARG A 38 -20.37 1.98 5.28
N LEU A 39 -19.56 1.06 4.80
CA LEU A 39 -20.03 -0.12 4.07
C LEU A 39 -20.86 -1.05 4.96
N GLN A 40 -20.51 -1.17 6.24
CA GLN A 40 -21.33 -1.88 7.23
C GLN A 40 -22.71 -1.22 7.37
N ALA A 41 -22.74 0.11 7.54
CA ALA A 41 -24.01 0.85 7.67
C ALA A 41 -24.88 0.75 6.39
N MET A 42 -24.27 0.49 5.24
CA MET A 42 -24.95 0.24 3.96
C MET A 42 -25.37 -1.24 3.78
N GLY A 43 -25.22 -2.10 4.81
CA GLY A 43 -25.60 -3.51 4.77
C GLY A 43 -24.70 -4.39 3.89
N GLN A 44 -23.48 -3.95 3.57
CA GLN A 44 -22.54 -4.76 2.76
C GLN A 44 -22.04 -5.96 3.56
N GLU A 45 -22.40 -7.17 3.15
CA GLU A 45 -22.13 -8.43 3.86
C GLU A 45 -20.65 -8.64 4.19
N ARG A 46 -19.74 -8.31 3.27
CA ARG A 46 -18.28 -8.39 3.50
C ARG A 46 -17.77 -7.51 4.64
N TYR A 47 -18.55 -6.52 5.05
CA TYR A 47 -18.21 -5.57 6.10
C TYR A 47 -19.14 -5.69 7.32
N ARG A 48 -19.89 -6.80 7.46
CA ARG A 48 -20.76 -7.03 8.64
C ARG A 48 -20.02 -6.90 9.97
N ASN A 49 -18.73 -7.23 10.00
CA ASN A 49 -17.87 -7.09 11.16
C ASN A 49 -17.16 -5.72 11.24
N ALA A 50 -17.62 -4.70 10.49
CA ALA A 50 -16.97 -3.40 10.35
C ALA A 50 -15.47 -3.52 9.99
N PHE A 51 -14.57 -3.04 10.87
CA PHE A 51 -13.13 -3.05 10.64
C PHE A 51 -12.40 -4.16 11.42
N LYS A 52 -13.12 -5.14 11.99
CA LYS A 52 -12.50 -6.35 12.52
C LYS A 52 -11.88 -7.17 11.38
N LEU A 53 -10.70 -7.71 11.64
CA LEU A 53 -10.03 -8.58 10.66
C LEU A 53 -10.96 -9.73 10.27
N THR A 54 -11.19 -9.88 8.99
CA THR A 54 -12.06 -10.91 8.42
C THR A 54 -11.46 -11.43 7.13
N LEU A 55 -11.25 -12.73 7.03
CA LEU A 55 -10.86 -13.39 5.79
C LEU A 55 -12.06 -13.43 4.84
N GLN A 56 -11.81 -13.27 3.54
CA GLN A 56 -12.81 -13.28 2.47
C GLN A 56 -12.49 -14.40 1.46
N PRO A 57 -12.71 -15.67 1.81
CA PRO A 57 -12.33 -16.80 0.95
C PRO A 57 -13.02 -16.78 -0.43
N ASP A 58 -14.23 -16.26 -0.49
CA ASP A 58 -15.01 -16.05 -1.72
C ASP A 58 -14.40 -15.05 -2.69
N ALA A 59 -13.54 -14.14 -2.18
CA ALA A 59 -12.83 -13.17 -2.99
C ALA A 59 -11.45 -13.66 -3.45
N LEU A 60 -10.97 -14.80 -2.92
CA LEU A 60 -9.59 -15.24 -3.11
C LEU A 60 -9.23 -15.41 -4.58
N GLU A 61 -10.09 -16.09 -5.35
CA GLU A 61 -9.81 -16.44 -6.74
C GLU A 61 -10.29 -15.38 -7.75
N ALA A 62 -10.80 -14.23 -7.27
CA ALA A 62 -11.35 -13.20 -8.15
C ALA A 62 -10.38 -12.73 -9.27
N PRO A 63 -9.05 -12.55 -9.01
CA PRO A 63 -8.12 -12.13 -10.06
C PRO A 63 -7.97 -13.12 -11.21
N LEU A 64 -8.18 -14.42 -10.97
CA LEU A 64 -8.11 -15.46 -12.02
C LEU A 64 -9.18 -15.30 -13.11
N HIS A 65 -10.27 -14.61 -12.78
CA HIS A 65 -11.39 -14.37 -13.70
C HIS A 65 -11.32 -13.02 -14.43
N TRP A 66 -10.28 -12.20 -14.17
CA TRP A 66 -10.11 -10.91 -14.85
C TRP A 66 -9.29 -11.08 -16.12
N ARG A 67 -9.92 -10.89 -17.27
CA ARG A 67 -9.32 -11.17 -18.58
C ARG A 67 -8.25 -10.18 -18.99
N SER A 68 -8.47 -8.87 -18.76
CA SER A 68 -7.52 -7.83 -19.16
C SER A 68 -6.40 -7.67 -18.14
N PRO A 69 -5.13 -7.53 -18.54
CA PRO A 69 -4.03 -7.18 -17.66
C PRO A 69 -4.34 -5.94 -16.82
N ARG A 70 -3.93 -5.94 -15.55
CA ARG A 70 -4.20 -4.84 -14.61
C ARG A 70 -3.07 -4.70 -13.60
N VAL A 71 -2.88 -3.49 -13.13
CA VAL A 71 -2.13 -3.20 -11.91
C VAL A 71 -3.12 -3.23 -10.73
N ILE A 72 -2.87 -4.12 -9.76
CA ILE A 72 -3.82 -4.46 -8.69
C ILE A 72 -3.21 -4.16 -7.33
N PHE A 73 -3.83 -3.26 -6.58
CA PHE A 73 -3.47 -3.05 -5.18
C PHE A 73 -4.13 -4.12 -4.29
N VAL A 74 -3.29 -4.90 -3.62
CA VAL A 74 -3.72 -5.98 -2.74
C VAL A 74 -4.00 -5.43 -1.34
N ASN A 75 -5.20 -5.72 -0.83
CA ASN A 75 -5.63 -5.34 0.52
C ASN A 75 -5.65 -3.83 0.79
N SER A 76 -6.32 -3.06 -0.09
CA SER A 76 -6.59 -1.64 0.17
C SER A 76 -7.43 -1.40 1.44
N MET A 77 -8.14 -2.42 1.94
CA MET A 77 -9.04 -2.36 3.10
C MET A 77 -8.52 -3.13 4.32
N SER A 78 -7.25 -3.58 4.29
CA SER A 78 -6.62 -4.36 5.36
C SER A 78 -5.09 -4.37 5.22
N ASP A 79 -4.44 -5.30 5.90
CA ASP A 79 -3.02 -5.62 5.74
C ASP A 79 -2.88 -7.15 5.63
N LEU A 80 -2.39 -7.66 4.48
CA LEU A 80 -2.25 -9.09 4.22
C LEU A 80 -1.35 -9.78 5.26
N PHE A 81 -0.35 -9.06 5.76
CA PHE A 81 0.58 -9.55 6.77
C PHE A 81 0.16 -9.20 8.21
N HIS A 82 -1.14 -8.94 8.44
CA HIS A 82 -1.65 -8.81 9.81
C HIS A 82 -1.37 -10.09 10.61
N LYS A 83 -0.98 -9.96 11.88
CA LYS A 83 -0.56 -11.08 12.74
C LYS A 83 -1.57 -12.24 12.83
N ASP A 84 -2.86 -11.90 12.73
CA ASP A 84 -3.97 -12.87 12.84
C ASP A 84 -4.44 -13.40 11.47
N VAL A 85 -3.78 -13.06 10.36
CA VAL A 85 -4.00 -13.73 9.07
C VAL A 85 -3.16 -15.01 9.05
N PRO A 86 -3.77 -16.21 8.92
CA PRO A 86 -3.01 -17.45 8.86
C PRO A 86 -2.02 -17.47 7.70
N LEU A 87 -0.82 -18.01 7.92
CA LEU A 87 0.21 -18.08 6.88
C LEU A 87 -0.26 -18.87 5.65
N ASP A 88 -1.01 -19.94 5.86
CA ASP A 88 -1.58 -20.72 4.74
C ASP A 88 -2.55 -19.91 3.89
N PHE A 89 -3.27 -18.97 4.49
CA PHE A 89 -4.11 -18.05 3.71
C PHE A 89 -3.26 -17.08 2.88
N ILE A 90 -2.15 -16.57 3.45
CA ILE A 90 -1.19 -15.75 2.71
C ILE A 90 -0.60 -16.55 1.55
N LYS A 91 -0.17 -17.80 1.77
CA LYS A 91 0.33 -18.70 0.73
C LYS A 91 -0.68 -18.89 -0.41
N ARG A 92 -1.95 -19.08 -0.08
CA ARG A 92 -3.04 -19.16 -1.08
C ARG A 92 -3.18 -17.86 -1.88
N CYS A 93 -3.08 -16.69 -1.23
CA CYS A 93 -3.10 -15.41 -1.94
C CYS A 93 -1.92 -15.29 -2.92
N PHE A 94 -0.71 -15.67 -2.51
CA PHE A 94 0.47 -15.67 -3.38
C PHE A 94 0.34 -16.67 -4.53
N GLY A 95 -0.22 -17.86 -4.28
CA GLY A 95 -0.52 -18.83 -5.34
C GLY A 95 -1.53 -18.33 -6.37
N VAL A 96 -2.51 -17.52 -5.96
CA VAL A 96 -3.43 -16.83 -6.90
C VAL A 96 -2.68 -15.78 -7.72
N MET A 97 -1.82 -14.98 -7.08
CA MET A 97 -1.01 -13.97 -7.79
C MET A 97 -0.06 -14.60 -8.81
N GLU A 98 0.54 -15.74 -8.47
CA GLU A 98 1.40 -16.50 -9.37
C GLU A 98 0.63 -17.03 -10.59
N LYS A 99 -0.55 -17.63 -10.38
CA LYS A 99 -1.41 -18.16 -11.46
C LYS A 99 -1.98 -17.04 -12.35
N ALA A 100 -2.28 -15.87 -11.79
CA ALA A 100 -2.79 -14.71 -12.52
C ALA A 100 -1.63 -13.83 -13.07
N SER A 101 -0.68 -14.44 -13.76
CA SER A 101 0.58 -13.84 -14.20
C SER A 101 0.43 -12.67 -15.17
N GLN A 102 -0.75 -12.51 -15.81
CA GLN A 102 -1.07 -11.36 -16.66
C GLN A 102 -1.25 -10.06 -15.89
N HIS A 103 -1.45 -10.11 -14.56
CA HIS A 103 -1.62 -8.95 -13.71
C HIS A 103 -0.34 -8.59 -12.96
N THR A 104 -0.17 -7.33 -12.59
CA THR A 104 0.83 -6.88 -11.62
C THR A 104 0.15 -6.67 -10.27
N PHE A 105 0.67 -7.29 -9.21
CA PHE A 105 0.14 -7.18 -7.86
C PHE A 105 1.04 -6.32 -6.97
N GLN A 106 0.48 -5.24 -6.45
CA GLN A 106 1.15 -4.34 -5.52
C GLN A 106 0.69 -4.66 -4.10
N VAL A 107 1.51 -5.42 -3.36
CA VAL A 107 1.26 -5.78 -1.96
C VAL A 107 1.91 -4.74 -1.05
N LEU A 108 1.13 -4.13 -0.16
CA LEU A 108 1.61 -3.11 0.77
C LEU A 108 1.31 -3.53 2.21
N THR A 109 2.29 -3.42 3.08
CA THR A 109 2.14 -3.75 4.50
C THR A 109 2.82 -2.71 5.41
N LYS A 110 2.34 -2.61 6.64
CA LYS A 110 3.06 -1.93 7.73
C LYS A 110 3.82 -2.91 8.64
N ARG A 111 3.85 -4.18 8.27
CA ARG A 111 4.45 -5.31 9.02
C ARG A 111 5.49 -6.05 8.16
N PRO A 112 6.50 -5.36 7.61
CA PRO A 112 7.49 -5.99 6.74
C PRO A 112 8.38 -7.00 7.48
N GLU A 113 8.47 -6.93 8.81
CA GLU A 113 9.17 -7.90 9.65
C GLU A 113 8.55 -9.28 9.48
N ARG A 114 7.21 -9.38 9.43
CA ARG A 114 6.52 -10.66 9.19
C ARG A 114 6.72 -11.17 7.77
N VAL A 115 6.86 -10.28 6.79
CA VAL A 115 7.24 -10.70 5.43
C VAL A 115 8.65 -11.27 5.45
N ALA A 116 9.59 -10.59 6.14
CA ALA A 116 10.98 -11.02 6.26
C ALA A 116 11.13 -12.34 7.05
N GLU A 117 10.23 -12.64 7.98
CA GLU A 117 10.19 -13.91 8.70
C GLU A 117 9.78 -15.09 7.81
N HIS A 118 8.82 -14.88 6.92
CA HIS A 118 8.19 -15.96 6.14
C HIS A 118 8.49 -15.91 4.63
N TRP A 119 9.42 -15.06 4.18
CA TRP A 119 9.65 -14.87 2.74
C TRP A 119 10.03 -16.17 2.01
N SER A 120 10.76 -17.07 2.67
CA SER A 120 11.19 -18.35 2.08
C SER A 120 10.05 -19.36 1.88
N GLU A 121 8.90 -19.13 2.52
CA GLU A 121 7.71 -19.97 2.42
C GLU A 121 6.72 -19.49 1.35
N LEU A 122 7.01 -18.34 0.71
CA LEU A 122 6.13 -17.71 -0.28
C LEU A 122 6.78 -17.76 -1.67
N PRO A 123 6.00 -18.01 -2.74
CA PRO A 123 6.50 -17.82 -4.10
C PRO A 123 6.65 -16.31 -4.38
N TRP A 124 7.71 -15.98 -5.11
CA TRP A 124 7.99 -14.58 -5.51
C TRP A 124 7.99 -14.44 -7.03
N PRO A 125 6.84 -14.61 -7.69
CA PRO A 125 6.76 -14.40 -9.13
C PRO A 125 7.02 -12.92 -9.48
N SER A 126 7.52 -12.69 -10.68
CA SER A 126 7.97 -11.36 -11.11
C SER A 126 6.88 -10.29 -11.15
N ASN A 127 5.62 -10.71 -11.19
CA ASN A 127 4.44 -9.85 -11.19
C ASN A 127 3.99 -9.43 -9.78
N VAL A 128 4.64 -9.89 -8.71
CA VAL A 128 4.38 -9.46 -7.33
C VAL A 128 5.40 -8.41 -6.91
N TRP A 129 4.91 -7.20 -6.68
CA TRP A 129 5.66 -6.08 -6.11
C TRP A 129 5.38 -5.98 -4.62
N MET A 130 6.42 -5.85 -3.81
CA MET A 130 6.28 -5.79 -2.36
C MET A 130 6.67 -4.43 -1.82
N GLY A 131 5.79 -3.81 -1.04
CA GLY A 131 6.03 -2.51 -0.44
C GLY A 131 5.76 -2.45 1.06
N THR A 132 6.34 -1.42 1.69
CA THR A 132 6.01 -1.10 3.08
C THR A 132 5.70 0.38 3.24
N SER A 133 4.81 0.69 4.21
CA SER A 133 4.49 2.08 4.55
C SER A 133 5.46 2.63 5.58
N ILE A 134 5.91 3.87 5.34
CA ILE A 134 6.76 4.66 6.27
C ILE A 134 6.10 6.02 6.44
N GLU A 135 5.80 6.40 7.68
CA GLU A 135 5.10 7.66 7.95
C GLU A 135 6.02 8.78 8.43
N SER A 136 7.13 8.43 9.06
CA SER A 136 8.16 9.32 9.60
C SER A 136 9.49 8.59 9.78
N ALA A 137 10.53 9.28 10.22
CA ALA A 137 11.85 8.70 10.46
C ALA A 137 11.86 7.55 11.49
N GLU A 138 10.89 7.50 12.40
CA GLU A 138 10.75 6.43 13.42
C GLU A 138 10.49 5.04 12.79
N TYR A 139 9.96 4.99 11.56
CA TYR A 139 9.57 3.74 10.89
C TYR A 139 10.53 3.31 9.78
N LEU A 140 11.74 3.86 9.73
CA LEU A 140 12.74 3.53 8.70
C LEU A 140 13.23 2.08 8.77
N SER A 141 13.17 1.43 9.94
CA SER A 141 13.46 0.00 10.11
C SER A 141 12.63 -0.88 9.17
N ARG A 142 11.41 -0.47 8.82
CA ARG A 142 10.56 -1.19 7.88
C ARG A 142 11.17 -1.31 6.48
N ALA A 143 11.86 -0.26 5.99
CA ALA A 143 12.57 -0.35 4.72
C ALA A 143 13.76 -1.32 4.79
N ILE A 144 14.40 -1.43 5.94
CA ILE A 144 15.50 -2.36 6.15
C ILE A 144 14.99 -3.81 6.12
N ALA A 145 13.90 -4.10 6.82
CA ALA A 145 13.26 -5.41 6.80
C ALA A 145 12.80 -5.80 5.39
N LEU A 146 12.23 -4.86 4.62
CA LEU A 146 11.78 -5.11 3.25
C LEU A 146 12.92 -5.54 2.30
N ARG A 147 14.16 -5.12 2.55
CA ARG A 147 15.30 -5.46 1.65
C ARG A 147 15.61 -6.96 1.60
N THR A 148 15.28 -7.71 2.64
CA THR A 148 15.53 -9.17 2.71
C THR A 148 14.60 -9.95 1.80
N VAL A 149 13.50 -9.33 1.37
CA VAL A 149 12.46 -9.96 0.56
C VAL A 149 12.90 -10.02 -0.91
N PRO A 150 12.84 -11.18 -1.59
CA PRO A 150 13.34 -11.34 -2.96
C PRO A 150 12.36 -10.86 -4.05
N ALA A 151 11.45 -9.95 -3.73
CA ALA A 151 10.53 -9.36 -4.72
C ALA A 151 11.31 -8.62 -5.81
N ARG A 152 10.89 -8.79 -7.08
CA ARG A 152 11.50 -8.09 -8.22
C ARG A 152 11.42 -6.57 -8.07
N VAL A 153 10.29 -6.05 -7.61
CA VAL A 153 10.10 -4.65 -7.29
C VAL A 153 9.80 -4.51 -5.80
N ARG A 154 10.64 -3.72 -5.10
CA ARG A 154 10.39 -3.30 -3.72
C ARG A 154 10.11 -1.81 -3.72
N PHE A 155 9.04 -1.39 -3.01
CA PHE A 155 8.64 0.01 -2.97
C PHE A 155 8.32 0.51 -1.56
N LEU A 156 8.44 1.81 -1.38
CA LEU A 156 8.07 2.49 -0.15
C LEU A 156 6.84 3.38 -0.40
N SER A 157 5.81 3.21 0.42
CA SER A 157 4.68 4.13 0.48
C SER A 157 4.87 5.05 1.69
N VAL A 158 5.38 6.25 1.43
CA VAL A 158 5.55 7.28 2.45
C VAL A 158 4.22 8.02 2.57
N GLU A 159 3.23 7.28 3.08
CA GLU A 159 1.83 7.72 3.17
C GLU A 159 1.13 7.14 4.41
N PRO A 160 0.55 8.02 5.28
CA PRO A 160 0.69 9.47 5.21
C PRO A 160 2.10 9.93 5.66
N LEU A 161 2.68 10.89 4.95
CA LEU A 161 3.89 11.57 5.42
C LEU A 161 3.51 12.56 6.52
N ILE A 162 3.93 12.27 7.76
CA ILE A 162 3.54 13.02 8.97
C ILE A 162 4.71 13.60 9.75
N GLY A 163 5.90 13.45 9.25
CA GLY A 163 7.11 14.00 9.82
C GLY A 163 8.27 13.97 8.82
N PRO A 164 9.36 14.72 9.08
CA PRO A 164 10.53 14.75 8.21
C PRO A 164 11.21 13.38 8.15
N ILE A 165 11.77 13.07 6.98
CA ILE A 165 12.63 11.89 6.76
C ILE A 165 13.94 12.39 6.12
N PRO A 166 14.91 12.79 6.95
CA PRO A 166 16.15 13.39 6.44
C PRO A 166 16.97 12.44 5.56
N ARG A 167 16.86 11.12 5.80
CA ARG A 167 17.59 10.11 5.03
C ARG A 167 16.73 8.87 4.85
N LEU A 168 16.15 8.71 3.65
CA LEU A 168 15.38 7.53 3.28
C LEU A 168 16.32 6.38 2.85
N PRO A 169 16.17 5.15 3.37
CA PRO A 169 17.03 4.02 3.00
C PRO A 169 16.63 3.43 1.64
N LEU A 170 17.18 3.99 0.56
CA LEU A 170 16.83 3.67 -0.83
C LEU A 170 17.59 2.48 -1.45
N LYS A 171 18.61 1.92 -0.78
CA LYS A 171 19.33 0.76 -1.30
C LYS A 171 18.39 -0.42 -1.54
N GLY A 172 18.30 -0.90 -2.79
CA GLY A 172 17.42 -2.02 -3.18
C GLY A 172 15.93 -1.67 -3.20
N ILE A 173 15.58 -0.38 -3.18
CA ILE A 173 14.23 0.15 -3.40
C ILE A 173 14.16 0.67 -4.85
N HIS A 174 13.05 0.37 -5.53
CA HIS A 174 12.84 0.69 -6.93
C HIS A 174 11.82 1.82 -7.13
N TRP A 175 10.97 2.05 -6.14
CA TRP A 175 9.88 3.03 -6.24
C TRP A 175 9.53 3.62 -4.88
N VAL A 176 9.22 4.93 -4.87
CA VAL A 176 8.75 5.64 -3.67
C VAL A 176 7.50 6.43 -4.01
N ILE A 177 6.41 6.13 -3.31
CA ILE A 177 5.15 6.86 -3.37
C ILE A 177 5.09 7.80 -2.16
N VAL A 178 4.80 9.09 -2.39
CA VAL A 178 4.66 10.07 -1.29
C VAL A 178 3.27 10.68 -1.33
N GLY A 179 2.62 10.77 -0.17
CA GLY A 179 1.31 11.40 -0.07
C GLY A 179 0.94 11.85 1.33
N GLY A 180 0.13 12.91 1.38
CA GLY A 180 -0.42 13.44 2.63
C GLY A 180 -1.63 12.64 3.12
N GLU A 181 -1.94 12.82 4.39
CA GLU A 181 -3.13 12.23 5.02
C GLU A 181 -4.41 12.81 4.43
N SER A 182 -5.43 11.97 4.21
CA SER A 182 -6.68 12.38 3.55
C SER A 182 -7.90 12.21 4.43
N GLY A 183 -8.81 13.18 4.33
CA GLY A 183 -10.13 13.17 4.97
C GLY A 183 -10.20 14.00 6.25
N PRO A 184 -11.31 13.94 7.00
CA PRO A 184 -11.49 14.72 8.20
C PRO A 184 -10.39 14.48 9.24
N GLY A 185 -9.83 15.55 9.79
CA GLY A 185 -8.73 15.50 10.75
C GLY A 185 -7.35 15.28 10.15
N ALA A 186 -7.22 15.29 8.81
CA ALA A 186 -5.94 15.13 8.14
C ALA A 186 -4.89 16.12 8.63
N ARG A 187 -3.73 15.60 9.03
CA ARG A 187 -2.57 16.41 9.46
C ARG A 187 -1.94 17.09 8.25
N PRO A 188 -1.50 18.35 8.38
CA PRO A 188 -0.82 19.04 7.30
C PRO A 188 0.52 18.36 6.97
N MET A 189 0.87 18.36 5.70
CA MET A 189 2.14 17.86 5.20
C MET A 189 3.01 19.07 4.78
N ASN A 190 4.24 19.14 5.28
CA ASN A 190 5.17 20.20 4.90
C ASN A 190 5.72 19.94 3.49
N PRO A 191 5.64 20.91 2.56
CA PRO A 191 6.18 20.77 1.21
C PRO A 191 7.69 20.44 1.17
N ASP A 192 8.48 20.94 2.11
CA ASP A 192 9.93 20.68 2.12
C ASP A 192 10.27 19.23 2.45
N TRP A 193 9.39 18.53 3.19
CA TRP A 193 9.56 17.09 3.40
C TRP A 193 9.39 16.31 2.09
N VAL A 194 8.41 16.72 1.26
CA VAL A 194 8.14 16.10 -0.04
C VAL A 194 9.29 16.36 -1.02
N ARG A 195 9.77 17.63 -1.08
CA ARG A 195 10.93 18.02 -1.91
C ARG A 195 12.17 17.23 -1.54
N SER A 196 12.47 17.15 -0.23
CA SER A 196 13.60 16.37 0.26
C SER A 196 13.54 14.91 -0.19
N LEU A 197 12.37 14.26 -0.09
CA LEU A 197 12.18 12.86 -0.52
C LEU A 197 12.34 12.71 -2.03
N ARG A 198 11.76 13.63 -2.82
CA ARG A 198 11.95 13.66 -4.27
C ARG A 198 13.43 13.75 -4.64
N ASP A 199 14.16 14.68 -4.04
CA ASP A 199 15.55 14.92 -4.37
C ASP A 199 16.44 13.73 -3.99
N GLN A 200 16.13 13.04 -2.87
CA GLN A 200 16.78 11.80 -2.50
C GLN A 200 16.53 10.69 -3.54
N CYS A 201 15.28 10.54 -4.04
CA CYS A 201 14.94 9.56 -5.05
C CYS A 201 15.63 9.86 -6.38
N VAL A 202 15.53 11.09 -6.88
CA VAL A 202 16.19 11.54 -8.13
C VAL A 202 17.70 11.33 -8.05
N GLY A 203 18.33 11.73 -6.96
CA GLY A 203 19.77 11.57 -6.76
C GLY A 203 20.26 10.12 -6.66
N LYS A 204 19.34 9.15 -6.52
CA LYS A 204 19.61 7.70 -6.48
C LYS A 204 19.03 6.92 -7.65
N GLY A 205 18.39 7.59 -8.61
CA GLY A 205 17.73 6.93 -9.74
C GLY A 205 16.57 6.02 -9.33
N VAL A 206 15.86 6.36 -8.24
CA VAL A 206 14.69 5.64 -7.77
C VAL A 206 13.43 6.34 -8.26
N ALA A 207 12.51 5.61 -8.90
CA ALA A 207 11.26 6.17 -9.39
C ALA A 207 10.48 6.87 -8.25
N PHE A 208 10.02 8.10 -8.52
CA PHE A 208 9.31 8.93 -7.56
C PHE A 208 7.89 9.24 -8.01
N PHE A 209 6.91 8.93 -7.16
CA PHE A 209 5.50 9.18 -7.40
C PHE A 209 4.93 10.11 -6.32
N PHE A 210 4.45 11.28 -6.71
CA PHE A 210 3.76 12.16 -5.78
C PHE A 210 2.25 12.01 -5.94
N LYS A 211 1.64 11.31 -4.99
CA LYS A 211 0.23 10.96 -5.04
C LYS A 211 -0.68 12.17 -4.82
N GLN A 212 -0.46 12.94 -3.76
CA GLN A 212 -1.31 14.07 -3.38
C GLN A 212 -0.82 14.81 -2.15
N TRP A 213 -1.28 16.05 -1.98
CA TRP A 213 -1.06 16.84 -0.76
C TRP A 213 -1.90 16.37 0.43
N GLY A 214 -3.02 15.68 0.20
CA GLY A 214 -3.94 15.25 1.25
C GLY A 214 -4.92 16.34 1.67
N GLY A 215 -5.25 16.37 2.99
CA GLY A 215 -6.25 17.30 3.54
C GLY A 215 -7.67 16.78 3.45
N THR A 216 -8.63 17.57 3.96
CA THR A 216 -10.05 17.18 3.99
C THR A 216 -10.62 16.92 2.60
N ASN A 217 -10.21 17.71 1.60
CA ASN A 217 -10.57 17.51 0.19
C ASN A 217 -9.31 17.38 -0.66
N LYS A 218 -8.83 16.15 -0.83
CA LYS A 218 -7.62 15.84 -1.59
C LYS A 218 -7.67 16.26 -3.07
N LYS A 219 -8.87 16.34 -3.66
CA LYS A 219 -9.02 16.78 -5.06
C LYS A 219 -8.73 18.28 -5.21
N ARG A 220 -9.08 19.09 -4.21
CA ARG A 220 -8.80 20.53 -4.19
C ARG A 220 -7.34 20.83 -3.96
N THR A 221 -6.66 20.08 -3.10
CA THR A 221 -5.23 20.27 -2.81
C THR A 221 -4.32 19.79 -3.95
N GLY A 222 -4.82 18.85 -4.75
CA GLY A 222 -4.15 18.38 -5.96
C GLY A 222 -2.91 17.52 -5.72
N ARG A 223 -2.13 17.36 -6.80
CA ARG A 223 -0.92 16.52 -6.87
C ARG A 223 0.23 17.15 -7.65
N ALA A 224 0.22 18.45 -7.82
CA ALA A 224 1.35 19.16 -8.41
C ALA A 224 2.39 19.49 -7.34
N LEU A 225 3.64 19.17 -7.60
CA LEU A 225 4.81 19.52 -6.79
C LEU A 225 5.76 20.33 -7.67
N ASP A 226 6.00 21.58 -7.28
CA ASP A 226 6.85 22.53 -8.01
C ASP A 226 6.43 22.66 -9.50
N GLY A 227 5.12 22.84 -9.73
CA GLY A 227 4.53 23.12 -11.04
C GLY A 227 4.30 21.91 -11.95
N ARG A 228 4.66 20.68 -11.53
CA ARG A 228 4.42 19.47 -12.34
C ARG A 228 3.88 18.31 -11.52
N THR A 229 3.33 17.29 -12.19
CA THR A 229 3.05 15.98 -11.61
C THR A 229 4.30 15.10 -11.66
N TRP A 230 4.40 14.17 -10.72
CA TRP A 230 5.46 13.18 -10.61
C TRP A 230 4.80 11.80 -10.59
N ASP A 231 4.88 11.09 -11.71
CA ASP A 231 4.15 9.86 -11.97
C ASP A 231 5.05 8.69 -12.36
N GLU A 232 6.31 8.72 -11.90
CA GLU A 232 7.28 7.68 -12.24
C GLU A 232 6.90 6.35 -11.60
N MET A 233 7.02 5.28 -12.37
CA MET A 233 6.82 3.89 -11.94
C MET A 233 7.99 3.03 -12.44
N PRO A 234 8.31 1.88 -11.77
CA PRO A 234 9.36 0.95 -12.23
C PRO A 234 8.99 0.20 -13.49
#